data_0af9d8e299f70a9fa4754616de036ed1
#
_entry.id   0af9d8e299f70a9fa4754616de036ed1
#
_cell.length_a   1.000
_cell.length_b   1.000
_cell.length_c   1.000
_cell.angle_alpha   90.00
_cell.angle_beta   90.00
_cell.angle_gamma   90.00
#
_symmetry.space_group_name_H-M   'P 1'
#
loop_
_entity.id
_entity.type
_entity.pdbx_description
1 polymer ?
#
loop_
_entity_poly.entity_id
_entity_poly.type
_entity_poly.pdbx_seq_one_letter_code
_entity_poly.pdbx_strand_id
1 'polypeptide(L)'
;MDLDINVTPDIQLQLDNLSQNWPDIQDQIDRAREKAAAAAASMADSRIQDDIQDKVAAANEKAAQAYAKSAEVYARSADKFNFNLDFNKNFAMQQARGFSFGGPRGSDDGVYNNGLRAIDDHQYEQALSSFNTVVSRAGVRAEGALYWKAYVLNKLGRTAEAQAAIDTLRKSYPNSRWLDDAKALELEVKQTKGPVSPEGENDDDMKLLALNGLMQSDPEKALPLVQNLLKGSHSPKLKRNALYVIAESGTPQAQQLLVQIARGGNPDLQVRAIQYMSEKRNPDTPKTLLEIYTSTNDPAVKRAILDAFSNNRDKGRLLTAVRGEKDLTLREQGFRDLGRTDGQPELWQIYQGETTSDGKIAVLNAMYQNGNLDKLTEVARTDKDPKVRQKAIEVIASQESGTPSATLVSLYSGEQDEHVKNTIIDHLSARRNGDCKPLVDVARSEKDIKLKMRLVERLSGMTRSCQAATDYLQEILSR
;
A
#
# COMPACT_ATOMS: atom_id res chain seq x y z
N MET A 1 -47.32 -4.73 -9.21
CA MET A 1 -47.02 -4.83 -10.64
C MET A 1 -45.82 -5.75 -10.72
N ASP A 2 -46.11 -7.02 -10.86
CA ASP A 2 -45.06 -8.05 -10.99
C ASP A 2 -44.35 -7.85 -12.32
N LEU A 3 -43.09 -7.47 -12.26
CA LEU A 3 -42.22 -7.44 -13.42
C LEU A 3 -41.69 -8.85 -13.64
N ASP A 4 -42.41 -9.62 -14.51
CA ASP A 4 -41.89 -10.85 -15.06
C ASP A 4 -40.66 -10.55 -15.92
N ILE A 5 -39.47 -10.68 -15.30
CA ILE A 5 -38.20 -10.62 -16.01
C ILE A 5 -38.03 -11.93 -16.75
N ASN A 6 -38.37 -11.95 -18.03
CA ASN A 6 -38.21 -13.10 -18.91
C ASN A 6 -36.73 -13.29 -19.23
N VAL A 7 -35.98 -13.90 -18.30
CA VAL A 7 -34.59 -14.30 -18.49
C VAL A 7 -34.57 -15.48 -19.45
N THR A 8 -33.88 -15.37 -20.58
CA THR A 8 -33.79 -16.48 -21.53
C THR A 8 -33.13 -17.69 -20.86
N PRO A 9 -33.58 -18.94 -21.18
CA PRO A 9 -33.02 -20.15 -20.55
C PRO A 9 -31.52 -20.28 -20.61
N ASP A 10 -30.88 -19.70 -21.62
CA ASP A 10 -29.41 -19.68 -21.79
C ASP A 10 -28.73 -18.77 -20.79
N ILE A 11 -29.31 -17.63 -20.45
CA ILE A 11 -28.77 -16.70 -19.43
C ILE A 11 -28.99 -17.29 -18.04
N GLN A 12 -30.13 -17.93 -17.80
CA GLN A 12 -30.40 -18.60 -16.53
C GLN A 12 -29.42 -19.76 -16.30
N LEU A 13 -29.15 -20.57 -17.33
CA LEU A 13 -28.17 -21.66 -17.26
C LEU A 13 -26.73 -21.17 -17.00
N GLN A 14 -26.37 -20.01 -17.55
CA GLN A 14 -25.03 -19.39 -17.29
C GLN A 14 -24.96 -18.82 -15.89
N LEU A 15 -26.03 -18.23 -15.37
CA LEU A 15 -26.10 -17.72 -14.00
C LEU A 15 -26.08 -18.86 -12.97
N ASP A 16 -26.81 -19.93 -13.25
CA ASP A 16 -26.83 -21.12 -12.39
C ASP A 16 -25.49 -21.84 -12.38
N ASN A 17 -24.81 -21.96 -13.52
CA ASN A 17 -23.42 -22.47 -13.59
C ASN A 17 -22.41 -21.60 -12.86
N LEU A 18 -22.54 -20.27 -12.91
CA LEU A 18 -21.68 -19.35 -12.16
C LEU A 18 -21.97 -19.43 -10.65
N SER A 19 -23.24 -19.52 -10.25
CA SER A 19 -23.62 -19.64 -8.85
C SER A 19 -23.23 -20.99 -8.24
N GLN A 20 -23.26 -22.08 -9.03
CA GLN A 20 -22.83 -23.41 -8.59
C GLN A 20 -21.29 -23.55 -8.48
N ASN A 21 -20.54 -22.87 -9.36
CA ASN A 21 -19.07 -22.94 -9.32
C ASN A 21 -18.42 -21.87 -8.41
N TRP A 22 -19.18 -20.89 -7.94
CA TRP A 22 -18.67 -19.82 -7.09
C TRP A 22 -18.17 -20.30 -5.71
N PRO A 23 -18.88 -21.19 -5.00
CA PRO A 23 -18.38 -21.77 -3.76
C PRO A 23 -17.06 -22.53 -3.96
N ASP A 24 -16.91 -23.27 -5.08
CA ASP A 24 -15.69 -24.03 -5.38
C ASP A 24 -14.49 -23.13 -5.67
N ILE A 25 -14.70 -22.00 -6.34
CA ILE A 25 -13.65 -21.00 -6.62
C ILE A 25 -13.25 -20.30 -5.32
N GLN A 26 -14.22 -19.93 -4.49
CA GLN A 26 -13.97 -19.30 -3.20
C GLN A 26 -13.20 -20.25 -2.28
N ASP A 27 -13.57 -21.52 -2.23
CA ASP A 27 -12.93 -22.57 -1.45
C ASP A 27 -11.49 -22.87 -1.94
N GLN A 28 -11.23 -22.75 -3.25
CA GLN A 28 -9.88 -22.83 -3.81
C GLN A 28 -9.02 -21.62 -3.45
N ILE A 29 -9.60 -20.43 -3.45
CA ILE A 29 -8.92 -19.20 -3.03
C ILE A 29 -8.59 -19.26 -1.53
N ASP A 30 -9.51 -19.72 -0.70
CA ASP A 30 -9.31 -19.79 0.74
C ASP A 30 -8.31 -20.89 1.12
N ARG A 31 -8.34 -22.05 0.47
CA ARG A 31 -7.30 -23.09 0.59
C ARG A 31 -5.92 -22.64 0.10
N ALA A 32 -5.86 -21.82 -0.94
CA ALA A 32 -4.60 -21.24 -1.41
C ALA A 32 -4.07 -20.20 -0.41
N ARG A 33 -4.95 -19.41 0.21
CA ARG A 33 -4.60 -18.44 1.27
C ARG A 33 -4.12 -19.13 2.54
N GLU A 34 -4.78 -20.21 2.94
CA GLU A 34 -4.40 -20.99 4.14
C GLU A 34 -3.05 -21.68 3.94
N LYS A 35 -2.80 -22.27 2.76
CA LYS A 35 -1.48 -22.82 2.40
C LYS A 35 -0.39 -21.75 2.32
N ALA A 36 -0.70 -20.57 1.81
CA ALA A 36 0.24 -19.45 1.76
C ALA A 36 0.53 -18.90 3.17
N ALA A 37 -0.47 -18.85 4.05
CA ALA A 37 -0.30 -18.44 5.45
C ALA A 37 0.51 -19.47 6.26
N ALA A 38 0.26 -20.76 6.05
CA ALA A 38 1.02 -21.85 6.69
C ALA A 38 2.47 -21.90 6.20
N ALA A 39 2.72 -21.65 4.92
CA ALA A 39 4.06 -21.54 4.36
C ALA A 39 4.82 -20.31 4.87
N ALA A 40 4.14 -19.16 5.03
CA ALA A 40 4.71 -17.93 5.58
C ALA A 40 5.09 -18.07 7.08
N ALA A 41 4.35 -18.89 7.83
CA ALA A 41 4.63 -19.12 9.24
C ALA A 41 5.85 -20.04 9.47
N SER A 42 6.29 -20.79 8.48
CA SER A 42 7.37 -21.78 8.62
C SER A 42 8.73 -21.33 8.09
N MET A 43 8.88 -20.11 7.52
CA MET A 43 10.09 -19.75 6.76
C MET A 43 10.58 -18.33 6.99
N ALA A 44 11.80 -18.24 7.49
CA ALA A 44 12.60 -17.01 7.63
C ALA A 44 13.48 -16.72 6.39
N ASP A 45 13.14 -17.23 5.18
CA ASP A 45 13.95 -17.07 3.98
C ASP A 45 13.30 -16.18 2.92
N SER A 46 14.00 -15.08 2.55
CA SER A 46 13.53 -14.03 1.65
C SER A 46 13.18 -14.51 0.21
N ARG A 47 13.72 -15.62 -0.25
CA ARG A 47 13.50 -16.17 -1.60
C ARG A 47 12.10 -16.75 -1.81
N ILE A 48 11.45 -17.16 -0.73
CA ILE A 48 10.13 -17.77 -0.78
C ILE A 48 9.05 -16.71 -0.68
N GLN A 49 9.38 -15.54 -0.13
CA GLN A 49 8.48 -14.38 -0.10
C GLN A 49 8.18 -13.87 -1.52
N ASP A 50 9.15 -13.89 -2.43
CA ASP A 50 8.96 -13.45 -3.82
C ASP A 50 8.10 -14.45 -4.62
N ASP A 51 8.32 -15.77 -4.48
CA ASP A 51 7.50 -16.82 -5.14
C ASP A 51 6.05 -16.86 -4.62
N ILE A 52 5.84 -16.54 -3.33
CA ILE A 52 4.50 -16.38 -2.75
C ILE A 52 3.83 -15.10 -3.27
N GLN A 53 4.57 -14.02 -3.43
CA GLN A 53 4.05 -12.75 -3.94
C GLN A 53 3.60 -12.88 -5.40
N ASP A 54 4.37 -13.58 -6.23
CA ASP A 54 4.02 -13.87 -7.62
C ASP A 54 2.78 -14.79 -7.73
N LYS A 55 2.68 -15.81 -6.88
CA LYS A 55 1.51 -16.70 -6.84
C LYS A 55 0.25 -16.01 -6.33
N VAL A 56 0.38 -15.10 -5.38
CA VAL A 56 -0.73 -14.27 -4.90
C VAL A 56 -1.13 -13.23 -5.95
N ALA A 57 -0.18 -12.65 -6.67
CA ALA A 57 -0.46 -11.74 -7.78
C ALA A 57 -1.21 -12.45 -8.91
N ALA A 58 -0.77 -13.66 -9.29
CA ALA A 58 -1.44 -14.48 -10.30
C ALA A 58 -2.84 -14.96 -9.86
N ALA A 59 -3.04 -15.25 -8.57
CA ALA A 59 -4.35 -15.59 -8.02
C ALA A 59 -5.30 -14.39 -8.01
N ASN A 60 -4.79 -13.20 -7.66
CA ASN A 60 -5.56 -11.96 -7.71
C ASN A 60 -5.91 -11.56 -9.15
N GLU A 61 -5.02 -11.81 -10.11
CA GLU A 61 -5.30 -11.58 -11.54
C GLU A 61 -6.39 -12.52 -12.06
N LYS A 62 -6.38 -13.80 -11.69
CA LYS A 62 -7.44 -14.76 -12.03
C LYS A 62 -8.79 -14.38 -11.39
N ALA A 63 -8.80 -13.94 -10.15
CA ALA A 63 -9.97 -13.43 -9.48
C ALA A 63 -10.51 -12.16 -10.18
N ALA A 64 -9.64 -11.23 -10.57
CA ALA A 64 -10.02 -10.04 -11.32
C ALA A 64 -10.60 -10.37 -12.70
N GLN A 65 -10.05 -11.37 -13.40
CA GLN A 65 -10.58 -11.86 -14.67
C GLN A 65 -11.95 -12.56 -14.50
N ALA A 66 -12.16 -13.30 -13.42
CA ALA A 66 -13.46 -13.91 -13.09
C ALA A 66 -14.51 -12.83 -12.75
N TYR A 67 -14.13 -11.78 -12.01
CA TYR A 67 -14.97 -10.61 -11.75
C TYR A 67 -15.32 -9.85 -13.04
N ALA A 68 -14.35 -9.66 -13.94
CA ALA A 68 -14.57 -9.01 -15.22
C ALA A 68 -15.54 -9.81 -16.11
N LYS A 69 -15.42 -11.14 -16.11
CA LYS A 69 -16.37 -12.03 -16.83
C LYS A 69 -17.79 -11.98 -16.25
N SER A 70 -17.93 -11.97 -14.92
CA SER A 70 -19.26 -11.85 -14.30
C SER A 70 -19.88 -10.47 -14.55
N ALA A 71 -19.07 -9.39 -14.49
CA ALA A 71 -19.51 -8.04 -14.86
C ALA A 71 -19.92 -7.93 -16.34
N GLU A 72 -19.26 -8.66 -17.24
CA GLU A 72 -19.58 -8.70 -18.66
C GLU A 72 -20.91 -9.44 -18.93
N VAL A 73 -21.21 -10.49 -18.17
CA VAL A 73 -22.51 -11.20 -18.22
C VAL A 73 -23.63 -10.31 -17.67
N TYR A 74 -23.39 -9.60 -16.55
CA TYR A 74 -24.33 -8.58 -16.04
C TYR A 74 -24.54 -7.45 -17.05
N ALA A 75 -23.50 -7.01 -17.73
CA ALA A 75 -23.57 -5.96 -18.75
C ALA A 75 -24.46 -6.37 -19.95
N ARG A 76 -24.33 -7.61 -20.43
CA ARG A 76 -25.15 -8.12 -21.56
C ARG A 76 -26.64 -8.27 -21.21
N SER A 77 -26.98 -8.55 -19.96
CA SER A 77 -28.36 -8.58 -19.51
C SER A 77 -28.95 -7.17 -19.31
N ALA A 78 -28.15 -6.17 -19.02
CA ALA A 78 -28.55 -4.77 -18.83
C ALA A 78 -28.74 -4.00 -20.15
N ASP A 79 -28.21 -4.48 -21.28
CA ASP A 79 -28.36 -3.84 -22.61
C ASP A 79 -29.84 -3.71 -23.05
N LYS A 80 -30.75 -4.44 -22.43
CA LYS A 80 -32.21 -4.26 -22.66
C LYS A 80 -32.83 -3.09 -21.93
N PHE A 81 -32.10 -2.45 -20.99
CA PHE A 81 -32.63 -1.39 -20.14
C PHE A 81 -31.94 -0.04 -20.33
N ASN A 82 -31.32 0.28 -21.40
CA ASN A 82 -30.75 1.61 -21.70
C ASN A 82 -30.14 2.36 -20.48
N PHE A 83 -29.55 1.60 -19.53
CA PHE A 83 -28.92 2.10 -18.32
C PHE A 83 -27.43 2.27 -18.59
N ASN A 84 -26.87 3.42 -18.26
CA ASN A 84 -25.52 3.84 -18.60
C ASN A 84 -24.46 2.88 -18.03
N LEU A 85 -24.05 1.92 -18.88
CA LEU A 85 -23.12 0.81 -18.60
C LEU A 85 -21.70 1.24 -18.23
N ASP A 86 -21.33 2.50 -18.52
CA ASP A 86 -20.00 3.02 -18.21
C ASP A 86 -19.80 3.21 -16.71
N PHE A 87 -20.84 3.51 -15.95
CA PHE A 87 -20.77 3.61 -14.49
C PHE A 87 -20.39 2.26 -13.86
N ASN A 88 -21.09 1.19 -14.22
CA ASN A 88 -20.86 -0.13 -13.63
C ASN A 88 -19.53 -0.77 -14.08
N LYS A 89 -19.11 -0.57 -15.34
CA LYS A 89 -17.80 -1.05 -15.82
C LYS A 89 -16.63 -0.33 -15.15
N ASN A 90 -16.69 0.98 -15.05
CA ASN A 90 -15.63 1.75 -14.40
C ASN A 90 -15.60 1.49 -12.89
N PHE A 91 -16.75 1.33 -12.27
CA PHE A 91 -16.87 1.02 -10.86
C PHE A 91 -16.35 -0.39 -10.54
N ALA A 92 -16.72 -1.42 -11.31
CA ALA A 92 -16.23 -2.79 -11.14
C ALA A 92 -14.73 -2.90 -11.44
N MET A 93 -14.21 -2.17 -12.45
CA MET A 93 -12.77 -2.10 -12.72
C MET A 93 -11.99 -1.36 -11.63
N GLN A 94 -12.56 -0.36 -10.98
CA GLN A 94 -11.93 0.31 -9.84
C GLN A 94 -11.94 -0.57 -8.58
N GLN A 95 -12.98 -1.37 -8.35
CA GLN A 95 -12.97 -2.37 -7.28
C GLN A 95 -11.99 -3.51 -7.57
N ALA A 96 -11.88 -3.97 -8.82
CA ALA A 96 -10.95 -5.01 -9.25
C ALA A 96 -9.49 -4.55 -9.27
N ARG A 97 -9.22 -3.27 -9.52
CA ARG A 97 -7.93 -2.63 -9.23
C ARG A 97 -7.82 -2.41 -7.73
N GLY A 98 -7.89 -3.50 -6.96
CA GLY A 98 -7.80 -3.48 -5.51
C GLY A 98 -6.75 -2.48 -5.09
N PHE A 99 -7.20 -1.33 -4.59
CA PHE A 99 -6.31 -0.30 -4.06
C PHE A 99 -5.55 -0.95 -2.91
N SER A 100 -4.41 -1.51 -3.25
CA SER A 100 -3.45 -1.93 -2.27
C SER A 100 -2.97 -0.65 -1.60
N PHE A 101 -3.58 -0.29 -0.49
CA PHE A 101 -2.90 0.55 0.47
C PHE A 101 -1.66 -0.25 0.88
N GLY A 102 -0.55 0.03 0.20
CA GLY A 102 0.71 -0.68 0.35
C GLY A 102 1.41 -0.38 1.67
N GLY A 103 0.71 -0.63 2.77
CA GLY A 103 1.37 -0.80 4.06
C GLY A 103 1.86 -2.24 4.18
N PRO A 104 2.97 -2.52 4.88
CA PRO A 104 3.40 -3.87 5.18
C PRO A 104 2.24 -4.70 5.74
N ARG A 105 2.10 -5.97 5.32
CA ARG A 105 1.09 -6.87 5.88
C ARG A 105 1.22 -6.87 7.41
N GLY A 106 0.12 -6.54 8.12
CA GLY A 106 0.10 -6.39 9.57
C GLY A 106 0.30 -4.96 10.08
N SER A 107 0.49 -3.96 9.21
CA SER A 107 0.41 -2.55 9.59
C SER A 107 -1.01 -2.17 10.02
N ASP A 108 -1.14 -1.13 10.86
CA ASP A 108 -2.45 -0.64 11.30
C ASP A 108 -3.36 -0.28 10.12
N ASP A 109 -2.81 0.31 9.05
CA ASP A 109 -3.55 0.62 7.83
C ASP A 109 -4.08 -0.64 7.13
N GLY A 110 -3.28 -1.71 7.05
CA GLY A 110 -3.68 -2.99 6.46
C GLY A 110 -4.82 -3.65 7.23
N VAL A 111 -4.71 -3.72 8.55
CA VAL A 111 -5.75 -4.30 9.43
C VAL A 111 -7.02 -3.44 9.42
N TYR A 112 -6.90 -2.12 9.47
CA TYR A 112 -8.00 -1.17 9.39
C TYR A 112 -8.80 -1.33 8.08
N ASN A 113 -8.10 -1.39 6.94
CA ASN A 113 -8.74 -1.58 5.64
C ASN A 113 -9.38 -2.95 5.47
N ASN A 114 -8.84 -4.00 6.14
CA ASN A 114 -9.51 -5.30 6.21
C ASN A 114 -10.84 -5.18 6.96
N GLY A 115 -10.88 -4.44 8.06
CA GLY A 115 -12.12 -4.14 8.78
C GLY A 115 -13.16 -3.44 7.92
N LEU A 116 -12.77 -2.42 7.15
CA LEU A 116 -13.68 -1.72 6.24
C LEU A 116 -14.23 -2.63 5.14
N ARG A 117 -13.38 -3.49 4.55
CA ARG A 117 -13.84 -4.48 3.56
C ARG A 117 -14.80 -5.49 4.17
N ALA A 118 -14.51 -5.96 5.39
CA ALA A 118 -15.40 -6.88 6.09
C ALA A 118 -16.78 -6.26 6.39
N ILE A 119 -16.86 -4.94 6.64
CA ILE A 119 -18.16 -4.24 6.70
C ILE A 119 -18.88 -4.30 5.35
N ASP A 120 -18.18 -4.00 4.25
CA ASP A 120 -18.76 -4.03 2.91
C ASP A 120 -19.25 -5.43 2.49
N ASP A 121 -18.58 -6.48 3.00
CA ASP A 121 -18.94 -7.90 2.80
C ASP A 121 -19.91 -8.43 3.88
N HIS A 122 -20.47 -7.54 4.72
CA HIS A 122 -21.38 -7.87 5.83
C HIS A 122 -20.82 -8.84 6.86
N GLN A 123 -19.49 -9.01 6.90
CA GLN A 123 -18.78 -9.87 7.84
C GLN A 123 -18.47 -9.11 9.15
N TYR A 124 -19.52 -8.72 9.87
CA TYR A 124 -19.41 -7.78 10.99
C TYR A 124 -18.54 -8.28 12.14
N GLU A 125 -18.52 -9.57 12.47
CA GLU A 125 -17.65 -10.12 13.52
C GLU A 125 -16.16 -10.07 13.10
N GLN A 126 -15.86 -10.31 11.82
CA GLN A 126 -14.51 -10.17 11.30
C GLN A 126 -14.07 -8.70 11.29
N ALA A 127 -14.97 -7.78 10.92
CA ALA A 127 -14.73 -6.35 11.00
C ALA A 127 -14.42 -5.93 12.44
N LEU A 128 -15.22 -6.39 13.41
CA LEU A 128 -15.04 -6.11 14.83
C LEU A 128 -13.66 -6.59 15.34
N SER A 129 -13.24 -7.80 14.94
CA SER A 129 -11.91 -8.35 15.29
C SER A 129 -10.78 -7.46 14.76
N SER A 130 -10.90 -7.01 13.50
CA SER A 130 -9.93 -6.13 12.86
C SER A 130 -9.82 -4.80 13.58
N PHE A 131 -10.95 -4.14 13.88
CA PHE A 131 -10.94 -2.85 14.58
C PHE A 131 -10.47 -2.98 16.03
N ASN A 132 -10.81 -4.06 16.73
CA ASN A 132 -10.26 -4.33 18.07
C ASN A 132 -8.74 -4.40 18.04
N THR A 133 -8.17 -5.06 17.04
CA THR A 133 -6.70 -5.14 16.86
C THR A 133 -6.09 -3.76 16.66
N VAL A 134 -6.70 -2.90 15.81
CA VAL A 134 -6.19 -1.54 15.58
C VAL A 134 -6.31 -0.68 16.84
N VAL A 135 -7.45 -0.76 17.55
CA VAL A 135 -7.67 -0.02 18.80
C VAL A 135 -6.65 -0.41 19.87
N SER A 136 -6.35 -1.73 20.00
CA SER A 136 -5.39 -2.22 21.03
C SER A 136 -3.96 -1.71 20.79
N ARG A 137 -3.61 -1.38 19.55
CA ARG A 137 -2.29 -0.83 19.20
C ARG A 137 -2.16 0.67 19.45
N ALA A 138 -3.28 1.36 19.67
CA ALA A 138 -3.36 2.80 19.94
C ALA A 138 -2.57 3.69 18.96
N GLY A 139 -2.47 3.24 17.70
CA GLY A 139 -1.80 3.98 16.61
C GLY A 139 -2.67 5.07 15.99
N VAL A 140 -2.19 5.63 14.89
CA VAL A 140 -2.84 6.76 14.17
C VAL A 140 -4.25 6.43 13.64
N ARG A 141 -4.60 5.16 13.50
CA ARG A 141 -5.93 4.69 13.05
C ARG A 141 -6.89 4.37 14.20
N ALA A 142 -6.46 4.49 15.47
CA ALA A 142 -7.28 4.09 16.62
C ALA A 142 -8.60 4.86 16.72
N GLU A 143 -8.60 6.16 16.39
CA GLU A 143 -9.79 7.01 16.38
C GLU A 143 -10.85 6.49 15.39
N GLY A 144 -10.46 6.28 14.14
CA GLY A 144 -11.34 5.73 13.10
C GLY A 144 -11.77 4.30 13.41
N ALA A 145 -10.88 3.49 13.98
CA ALA A 145 -11.20 2.12 14.40
C ALA A 145 -12.24 2.08 15.53
N LEU A 146 -12.22 3.03 16.48
CA LEU A 146 -13.25 3.17 17.51
C LEU A 146 -14.60 3.52 16.91
N TYR A 147 -14.64 4.46 15.94
CA TYR A 147 -15.87 4.80 15.23
C TYR A 147 -16.45 3.59 14.49
N TRP A 148 -15.65 2.92 13.65
CA TRP A 148 -16.12 1.76 12.89
C TRP A 148 -16.45 0.55 13.78
N LYS A 149 -15.74 0.38 14.90
CA LYS A 149 -16.11 -0.59 15.95
C LYS A 149 -17.51 -0.30 16.47
N ALA A 150 -17.82 0.95 16.82
CA ALA A 150 -19.14 1.33 17.29
C ALA A 150 -20.22 1.07 16.23
N TYR A 151 -19.93 1.42 14.95
CA TYR A 151 -20.82 1.15 13.81
C TYR A 151 -21.12 -0.36 13.69
N VAL A 152 -20.08 -1.20 13.69
CA VAL A 152 -20.23 -2.67 13.58
C VAL A 152 -21.01 -3.24 14.78
N LEU A 153 -20.73 -2.79 15.99
CA LEU A 153 -21.45 -3.22 17.19
C LEU A 153 -22.94 -2.83 17.11
N ASN A 154 -23.26 -1.66 16.56
CA ASN A 154 -24.65 -1.27 16.31
C ASN A 154 -25.34 -2.20 15.31
N LYS A 155 -24.66 -2.56 14.19
CA LYS A 155 -25.18 -3.53 13.21
C LYS A 155 -25.41 -4.92 13.80
N LEU A 156 -24.57 -5.34 14.76
CA LEU A 156 -24.74 -6.58 15.52
C LEU A 156 -25.80 -6.50 16.62
N GLY A 157 -26.45 -5.36 16.82
CA GLY A 157 -27.43 -5.13 17.90
C GLY A 157 -26.81 -5.00 19.30
N ARG A 158 -25.47 -4.90 19.39
CA ARG A 158 -24.71 -4.76 20.65
C ARG A 158 -24.60 -3.30 21.04
N THR A 159 -25.77 -2.66 21.25
CA THR A 159 -25.91 -1.20 21.42
C THR A 159 -25.17 -0.64 22.64
N ALA A 160 -25.13 -1.39 23.76
CA ALA A 160 -24.39 -0.94 24.95
C ALA A 160 -22.87 -0.87 24.68
N GLU A 161 -22.32 -1.81 23.93
CA GLU A 161 -20.90 -1.83 23.58
C GLU A 161 -20.60 -0.78 22.50
N ALA A 162 -21.53 -0.55 21.57
CA ALA A 162 -21.42 0.53 20.60
C ALA A 162 -21.32 1.89 21.30
N GLN A 163 -22.21 2.16 22.27
CA GLN A 163 -22.15 3.37 23.08
C GLN A 163 -20.84 3.51 23.84
N ALA A 164 -20.35 2.41 24.46
CA ALA A 164 -19.06 2.42 25.15
C ALA A 164 -17.86 2.74 24.22
N ALA A 165 -17.90 2.30 22.97
CA ALA A 165 -16.87 2.61 21.99
C ALA A 165 -16.91 4.10 21.59
N ILE A 166 -18.11 4.69 21.42
CA ILE A 166 -18.30 6.13 21.16
C ILE A 166 -17.79 6.96 22.34
N ASP A 167 -18.12 6.57 23.56
CA ASP A 167 -17.68 7.26 24.78
C ASP A 167 -16.16 7.20 24.94
N THR A 168 -15.54 6.04 24.57
CA THR A 168 -14.08 5.90 24.54
C THR A 168 -13.46 6.83 23.51
N LEU A 169 -14.03 6.92 22.30
CA LEU A 169 -13.55 7.86 21.27
C LEU A 169 -13.60 9.30 21.78
N ARG A 170 -14.72 9.71 22.34
CA ARG A 170 -14.93 11.07 22.87
C ARG A 170 -13.96 11.41 24.01
N LYS A 171 -13.76 10.47 24.93
CA LYS A 171 -12.91 10.66 26.11
C LYS A 171 -11.42 10.65 25.77
N SER A 172 -10.99 9.70 24.96
CA SER A 172 -9.57 9.48 24.65
C SER A 172 -9.07 10.41 23.53
N TYR A 173 -9.98 10.85 22.66
CA TYR A 173 -9.65 11.67 21.48
C TYR A 173 -10.61 12.88 21.37
N PRO A 174 -10.54 13.85 22.28
CA PRO A 174 -11.51 14.96 22.34
C PRO A 174 -11.44 15.91 21.13
N ASN A 175 -10.36 15.87 20.36
CA ASN A 175 -10.18 16.65 19.13
C ASN A 175 -10.30 15.80 17.85
N SER A 176 -10.84 14.58 17.96
CA SER A 176 -11.00 13.69 16.83
C SER A 176 -11.94 14.24 15.77
N ARG A 177 -11.52 14.12 14.51
CA ARG A 177 -12.36 14.45 13.35
C ARG A 177 -13.51 13.47 13.11
N TRP A 178 -13.55 12.37 13.86
CA TRP A 178 -14.63 11.39 13.85
C TRP A 178 -15.78 11.72 14.78
N LEU A 179 -15.67 12.78 15.61
CA LEU A 179 -16.69 13.10 16.62
C LEU A 179 -18.04 13.49 16.02
N ASP A 180 -18.08 14.16 14.87
CA ASP A 180 -19.33 14.51 14.19
C ASP A 180 -20.03 13.25 13.64
N ASP A 181 -19.30 12.34 13.00
CA ASP A 181 -19.83 11.05 12.56
C ASP A 181 -20.26 10.19 13.76
N ALA A 182 -19.49 10.19 14.83
CA ALA A 182 -19.80 9.44 16.05
C ALA A 182 -21.07 9.97 16.74
N LYS A 183 -21.33 11.29 16.69
CA LYS A 183 -22.56 11.89 17.19
C LYS A 183 -23.78 11.46 16.39
N ALA A 184 -23.65 11.37 15.06
CA ALA A 184 -24.72 10.86 14.19
C ALA A 184 -25.01 9.38 14.50
N LEU A 185 -23.95 8.57 14.63
CA LEU A 185 -24.07 7.15 15.00
C LEU A 185 -24.68 6.96 16.40
N GLU A 186 -24.35 7.80 17.38
CA GLU A 186 -24.93 7.74 18.73
C GLU A 186 -26.44 7.91 18.71
N LEU A 187 -26.98 8.78 17.86
CA LEU A 187 -28.43 8.94 17.71
C LEU A 187 -29.06 7.66 17.14
N GLU A 188 -28.41 7.02 16.18
CA GLU A 188 -28.87 5.75 15.61
C GLU A 188 -28.83 4.63 16.65
N VAL A 189 -27.71 4.47 17.38
CA VAL A 189 -27.55 3.50 18.47
C VAL A 189 -28.65 3.58 19.52
N LYS A 190 -29.07 4.81 19.90
CA LYS A 190 -30.18 5.03 20.84
C LYS A 190 -31.55 4.61 20.30
N GLN A 191 -31.73 4.57 18.99
CA GLN A 191 -32.97 4.19 18.33
C GLN A 191 -33.03 2.69 17.97
N THR A 192 -31.89 2.03 17.88
CA THR A 192 -31.78 0.63 17.50
C THR A 192 -32.32 -0.28 18.60
N LYS A 193 -33.29 -1.17 18.26
CA LYS A 193 -33.90 -2.15 19.17
C LYS A 193 -33.58 -3.60 18.80
N GLY A 194 -32.34 -3.87 18.44
CA GLY A 194 -31.88 -5.22 18.04
C GLY A 194 -31.02 -5.21 16.79
N PRO A 195 -30.63 -6.38 16.26
CA PRO A 195 -29.84 -6.49 15.03
C PRO A 195 -30.59 -5.83 13.87
N VAL A 196 -29.85 -5.12 13.02
CA VAL A 196 -30.42 -4.48 11.81
C VAL A 196 -30.82 -5.56 10.83
N SER A 197 -32.07 -5.44 10.32
CA SER A 197 -32.62 -6.38 9.32
C SER A 197 -31.85 -6.30 8.00
N PRO A 198 -31.70 -7.43 7.25
CA PRO A 198 -31.12 -7.45 5.90
C PRO A 198 -31.84 -6.54 4.90
N GLU A 199 -33.12 -6.20 5.16
CA GLU A 199 -33.89 -5.26 4.32
C GLU A 199 -33.31 -3.84 4.34
N GLY A 200 -32.62 -3.44 5.41
CA GLY A 200 -31.92 -2.15 5.49
C GLY A 200 -30.65 -2.08 4.62
N GLU A 201 -30.16 -3.18 4.10
CA GLU A 201 -28.97 -3.25 3.24
C GLU A 201 -29.33 -2.90 1.79
N ASN A 202 -30.51 -3.30 1.33
CA ASN A 202 -31.06 -2.91 0.03
C ASN A 202 -31.33 -1.39 -0.04
N ASP A 203 -31.51 -0.73 1.10
CA ASP A 203 -31.72 0.71 1.18
C ASP A 203 -30.48 1.52 0.74
N ASP A 204 -29.26 1.06 1.05
CA ASP A 204 -28.02 1.71 0.61
C ASP A 204 -27.86 1.62 -0.93
N ASP A 205 -28.14 0.51 -1.54
CA ASP A 205 -28.09 0.34 -3.00
C ASP A 205 -29.18 1.16 -3.71
N MET A 206 -30.38 1.23 -3.14
CA MET A 206 -31.46 2.10 -3.64
C MET A 206 -31.10 3.59 -3.53
N LYS A 207 -30.50 4.01 -2.43
CA LYS A 207 -30.00 5.39 -2.25
C LYS A 207 -28.95 5.75 -3.29
N LEU A 208 -28.03 4.83 -3.59
CA LEU A 208 -27.01 5.05 -4.63
C LEU A 208 -27.62 5.19 -6.02
N LEU A 209 -28.59 4.34 -6.34
CA LEU A 209 -29.28 4.39 -7.63
C LEU A 209 -30.04 5.70 -7.81
N ALA A 210 -30.78 6.12 -6.77
CA ALA A 210 -31.50 7.37 -6.76
C ALA A 210 -30.55 8.58 -6.86
N LEU A 211 -29.43 8.53 -6.13
CA LEU A 211 -28.41 9.57 -6.17
C LEU A 211 -27.82 9.72 -7.56
N ASN A 212 -27.46 8.60 -8.21
CA ASN A 212 -26.91 8.61 -9.56
C ASN A 212 -27.88 9.21 -10.57
N GLY A 213 -29.17 8.84 -10.49
CA GLY A 213 -30.23 9.41 -11.33
C GLY A 213 -30.38 10.93 -11.12
N LEU A 214 -30.34 11.39 -9.88
CA LEU A 214 -30.42 12.83 -9.54
C LEU A 214 -29.18 13.59 -10.02
N MET A 215 -27.98 13.04 -9.85
CA MET A 215 -26.75 13.69 -10.31
C MET A 215 -26.69 13.86 -11.83
N GLN A 216 -27.37 12.99 -12.58
CA GLN A 216 -27.46 13.11 -14.04
C GLN A 216 -28.55 14.11 -14.48
N SER A 217 -29.69 14.17 -13.78
CA SER A 217 -30.83 14.99 -14.13
C SER A 217 -30.81 16.39 -13.53
N ASP A 218 -30.39 16.51 -12.26
CA ASP A 218 -30.40 17.77 -11.50
C ASP A 218 -29.24 17.76 -10.45
N PRO A 219 -27.98 17.98 -10.88
CA PRO A 219 -26.82 17.97 -9.97
C PRO A 219 -26.94 18.96 -8.82
N GLU A 220 -27.59 20.09 -9.03
CA GLU A 220 -27.74 21.13 -8.00
C GLU A 220 -28.60 20.65 -6.83
N LYS A 221 -29.66 19.89 -7.10
CA LYS A 221 -30.47 19.27 -6.04
C LYS A 221 -29.80 18.04 -5.42
N ALA A 222 -29.02 17.30 -6.20
CA ALA A 222 -28.32 16.12 -5.71
C ALA A 222 -27.20 16.43 -4.72
N LEU A 223 -26.39 17.47 -4.96
CA LEU A 223 -25.23 17.80 -4.14
C LEU A 223 -25.51 17.98 -2.64
N PRO A 224 -26.56 18.70 -2.19
CA PRO A 224 -26.90 18.77 -0.77
C PRO A 224 -27.26 17.41 -0.16
N LEU A 225 -27.93 16.54 -0.91
CA LEU A 225 -28.29 15.19 -0.46
C LEU A 225 -27.03 14.31 -0.30
N VAL A 226 -26.09 14.42 -1.24
CA VAL A 226 -24.79 13.76 -1.12
C VAL A 226 -24.04 14.20 0.14
N GLN A 227 -24.01 15.51 0.40
CA GLN A 227 -23.35 16.03 1.61
C GLN A 227 -23.95 15.43 2.89
N ASN A 228 -25.27 15.27 2.94
CA ASN A 228 -25.95 14.63 4.06
C ASN A 228 -25.60 13.15 4.19
N LEU A 229 -25.55 12.41 3.07
CA LEU A 229 -25.10 11.02 3.04
C LEU A 229 -23.67 10.87 3.55
N LEU A 230 -22.76 11.76 3.16
CA LEU A 230 -21.37 11.70 3.58
C LEU A 230 -21.18 11.97 5.08
N LYS A 231 -22.06 12.79 5.69
CA LYS A 231 -22.04 13.13 7.13
C LYS A 231 -22.81 12.14 8.01
N GLY A 232 -23.71 11.34 7.44
CA GLY A 232 -24.51 10.38 8.21
C GLY A 232 -23.74 9.12 8.60
N SER A 233 -24.36 8.28 9.43
CA SER A 233 -23.85 6.97 9.86
C SER A 233 -24.17 5.86 8.84
N HIS A 234 -23.68 6.03 7.61
CA HIS A 234 -23.87 5.10 6.52
C HIS A 234 -22.68 4.15 6.34
N SER A 235 -22.88 3.06 5.59
CA SER A 235 -21.82 2.09 5.29
C SER A 235 -20.63 2.74 4.56
N PRO A 236 -19.42 2.19 4.72
CA PRO A 236 -18.25 2.66 3.97
C PRO A 236 -18.49 2.62 2.46
N LYS A 237 -19.19 1.57 1.98
CA LYS A 237 -19.56 1.37 0.56
C LYS A 237 -20.42 2.53 0.07
N LEU A 238 -21.51 2.88 0.78
CA LEU A 238 -22.39 3.97 0.38
C LEU A 238 -21.64 5.31 0.35
N LYS A 239 -20.86 5.63 1.40
CA LYS A 239 -20.07 6.87 1.45
C LYS A 239 -19.05 6.95 0.31
N ARG A 240 -18.32 5.87 0.02
CA ARG A 240 -17.37 5.84 -1.11
C ARG A 240 -18.06 6.05 -2.46
N ASN A 241 -19.19 5.38 -2.66
CA ASN A 241 -19.94 5.47 -3.91
C ASN A 241 -20.56 6.86 -4.10
N ALA A 242 -21.08 7.45 -3.03
CA ALA A 242 -21.58 8.83 -3.06
C ALA A 242 -20.45 9.82 -3.42
N LEU A 243 -19.26 9.64 -2.85
CA LEU A 243 -18.09 10.45 -3.19
C LEU A 243 -17.62 10.22 -4.64
N TYR A 244 -17.70 8.98 -5.15
CA TYR A 244 -17.40 8.65 -6.55
C TYR A 244 -18.36 9.39 -7.51
N VAL A 245 -19.66 9.41 -7.21
CA VAL A 245 -20.64 10.13 -8.01
C VAL A 245 -20.32 11.63 -8.10
N ILE A 246 -19.85 12.26 -7.00
CA ILE A 246 -19.36 13.64 -7.01
C ILE A 246 -18.15 13.77 -7.94
N ALA A 247 -17.18 12.86 -7.82
CA ALA A 247 -15.95 12.92 -8.59
C ALA A 247 -16.20 12.79 -10.11
N GLU A 248 -17.20 11.97 -10.51
CA GLU A 248 -17.56 11.76 -11.92
C GLU A 248 -18.46 12.87 -12.50
N SER A 249 -19.17 13.61 -11.66
CA SER A 249 -20.16 14.60 -12.10
C SER A 249 -19.59 15.69 -13.03
N GLY A 250 -18.30 16.03 -12.90
CA GLY A 250 -17.65 17.04 -13.75
C GLY A 250 -18.15 18.49 -13.60
N THR A 251 -19.21 18.72 -12.79
CA THR A 251 -19.73 20.07 -12.57
C THR A 251 -18.80 20.91 -11.67
N PRO A 252 -18.69 22.22 -11.87
CA PRO A 252 -17.85 23.08 -11.02
C PRO A 252 -18.20 22.96 -9.52
N GLN A 253 -19.48 22.84 -9.19
CA GLN A 253 -19.96 22.72 -7.82
C GLN A 253 -19.51 21.37 -7.20
N ALA A 254 -19.60 20.26 -7.95
CA ALA A 254 -19.14 18.96 -7.49
C ALA A 254 -17.61 18.94 -7.31
N GLN A 255 -16.86 19.58 -8.20
CA GLN A 255 -15.41 19.73 -8.07
C GLN A 255 -15.03 20.54 -6.82
N GLN A 256 -15.74 21.64 -6.56
CA GLN A 256 -15.54 22.43 -5.32
C GLN A 256 -15.83 21.59 -4.07
N LEU A 257 -16.91 20.80 -4.08
CA LEU A 257 -17.25 19.91 -2.96
C LEU A 257 -16.18 18.85 -2.75
N LEU A 258 -15.67 18.24 -3.82
CA LEU A 258 -14.58 17.27 -3.75
C LEU A 258 -13.33 17.88 -3.11
N VAL A 259 -12.95 19.10 -3.51
CA VAL A 259 -11.84 19.85 -2.90
C VAL A 259 -12.10 20.15 -1.42
N GLN A 260 -13.34 20.54 -1.05
CA GLN A 260 -13.68 20.76 0.35
C GLN A 260 -13.52 19.49 1.20
N ILE A 261 -13.97 18.34 0.69
CA ILE A 261 -13.81 17.06 1.37
C ILE A 261 -12.32 16.68 1.47
N ALA A 262 -11.54 16.92 0.42
CA ALA A 262 -10.09 16.68 0.44
C ALA A 262 -9.33 17.58 1.44
N ARG A 263 -9.83 18.77 1.74
CA ARG A 263 -9.22 19.72 2.70
C ARG A 263 -9.51 19.40 4.16
N GLY A 264 -10.57 18.63 4.47
CA GLY A 264 -10.88 18.32 5.86
C GLY A 264 -12.14 17.48 6.05
N GLY A 265 -12.48 17.23 7.32
CA GLY A 265 -13.60 16.38 7.72
C GLY A 265 -13.16 14.94 8.01
N ASN A 266 -14.01 13.98 7.68
CA ASN A 266 -13.76 12.56 7.90
C ASN A 266 -12.48 12.10 7.18
N PRO A 267 -11.49 11.52 7.89
CA PRO A 267 -10.19 11.14 7.29
C PRO A 267 -10.27 10.13 6.15
N ASP A 268 -11.19 9.16 6.23
CA ASP A 268 -11.35 8.15 5.19
C ASP A 268 -11.92 8.76 3.90
N LEU A 269 -12.86 9.69 4.02
CA LEU A 269 -13.40 10.45 2.89
C LEU A 269 -12.37 11.41 2.31
N GLN A 270 -11.57 12.04 3.16
CA GLN A 270 -10.50 12.94 2.76
C GLN A 270 -9.47 12.22 1.88
N VAL A 271 -8.96 11.06 2.34
CA VAL A 271 -8.03 10.23 1.58
C VAL A 271 -8.64 9.82 0.24
N ARG A 272 -9.91 9.42 0.23
CA ARG A 272 -10.59 9.00 -0.99
C ARG A 272 -10.82 10.17 -1.97
N ALA A 273 -11.16 11.35 -1.47
CA ALA A 273 -11.30 12.54 -2.30
C ALA A 273 -9.97 12.91 -2.98
N ILE A 274 -8.85 12.83 -2.25
CA ILE A 274 -7.51 13.05 -2.78
C ILE A 274 -7.21 12.07 -3.92
N GLN A 275 -7.54 10.79 -3.77
CA GLN A 275 -7.36 9.78 -4.81
C GLN A 275 -8.16 10.13 -6.07
N TYR A 276 -9.44 10.42 -5.94
CA TYR A 276 -10.28 10.81 -7.07
C TYR A 276 -9.80 12.10 -7.75
N MET A 277 -9.36 13.10 -6.97
CA MET A 277 -8.76 14.32 -7.52
C MET A 277 -7.50 14.00 -8.33
N SER A 278 -6.67 13.07 -7.88
CA SER A 278 -5.42 12.72 -8.54
C SER A 278 -5.62 11.99 -9.88
N GLU A 279 -6.71 11.26 -10.02
CA GLU A 279 -7.08 10.55 -11.26
C GLU A 279 -7.60 11.50 -12.34
N LYS A 280 -8.20 12.63 -11.94
CA LYS A 280 -8.70 13.65 -12.88
C LYS A 280 -7.57 14.61 -13.25
N ARG A 281 -7.34 14.79 -14.54
CA ARG A 281 -6.29 15.69 -15.06
C ARG A 281 -6.68 17.17 -14.94
N ASN A 282 -7.01 17.63 -13.73
CA ASN A 282 -7.24 19.04 -13.49
C ASN A 282 -5.88 19.71 -13.15
N PRO A 283 -5.45 20.76 -13.87
CA PRO A 283 -4.15 21.40 -13.69
C PRO A 283 -3.96 22.02 -12.29
N ASP A 284 -5.03 22.38 -11.59
CA ASP A 284 -4.98 22.97 -10.24
C ASP A 284 -4.85 21.92 -9.14
N THR A 285 -5.19 20.66 -9.42
CA THR A 285 -5.14 19.57 -8.42
C THR A 285 -3.77 19.44 -7.76
N PRO A 286 -2.64 19.41 -8.48
CA PRO A 286 -1.35 19.20 -7.83
C PRO A 286 -0.97 20.34 -6.86
N LYS A 287 -1.36 21.58 -7.17
CA LYS A 287 -1.18 22.72 -6.27
C LYS A 287 -2.03 22.57 -5.00
N THR A 288 -3.31 22.25 -5.18
CA THR A 288 -4.24 22.04 -4.07
C THR A 288 -3.77 20.89 -3.15
N LEU A 289 -3.28 19.78 -3.73
CA LEU A 289 -2.76 18.65 -2.94
C LEU A 289 -1.52 19.06 -2.13
N LEU A 290 -0.62 19.87 -2.69
CA LEU A 290 0.55 20.36 -1.94
C LEU A 290 0.13 21.29 -0.79
N GLU A 291 -0.86 22.15 -0.99
CA GLU A 291 -1.44 22.99 0.08
C GLU A 291 -2.03 22.13 1.21
N ILE A 292 -2.77 21.07 0.87
CA ILE A 292 -3.31 20.12 1.85
C ILE A 292 -2.18 19.41 2.59
N TYR A 293 -1.15 18.93 1.87
CA TYR A 293 0.00 18.25 2.47
C TYR A 293 0.68 19.10 3.55
N THR A 294 0.89 20.37 3.27
CA THR A 294 1.56 21.29 4.20
C THR A 294 0.70 21.71 5.38
N SER A 295 -0.62 21.68 5.24
CA SER A 295 -1.57 22.11 6.28
C SER A 295 -2.07 20.95 7.17
N THR A 296 -1.94 19.71 6.75
CA THR A 296 -2.39 18.54 7.53
C THR A 296 -1.27 17.92 8.36
N ASN A 297 -1.61 17.39 9.54
CA ASN A 297 -0.74 16.53 10.33
C ASN A 297 -1.15 15.04 10.25
N ASP A 298 -2.18 14.72 9.47
CA ASP A 298 -2.64 13.34 9.33
C ASP A 298 -1.70 12.53 8.41
N PRO A 299 -1.00 11.50 8.92
CA PRO A 299 -0.05 10.73 8.12
C PRO A 299 -0.71 9.98 6.95
N ALA A 300 -1.99 9.58 7.09
CA ALA A 300 -2.69 8.86 6.03
C ALA A 300 -3.04 9.81 4.87
N VAL A 301 -3.43 11.04 5.18
CA VAL A 301 -3.69 12.09 4.19
C VAL A 301 -2.39 12.46 3.46
N LYS A 302 -1.29 12.67 4.21
CA LYS A 302 0.03 12.94 3.62
C LYS A 302 0.49 11.81 2.70
N ARG A 303 0.32 10.56 3.15
CA ARG A 303 0.65 9.37 2.35
C ARG A 303 -0.12 9.32 1.04
N ALA A 304 -1.44 9.53 1.10
CA ALA A 304 -2.28 9.56 -0.10
C ALA A 304 -1.85 10.64 -1.10
N ILE A 305 -1.36 11.79 -0.61
CA ILE A 305 -0.86 12.86 -1.47
C ILE A 305 0.50 12.49 -2.09
N LEU A 306 1.41 11.88 -1.33
CA LEU A 306 2.67 11.37 -1.88
C LEU A 306 2.41 10.33 -2.98
N ASP A 307 1.49 9.39 -2.74
CA ASP A 307 1.06 8.41 -3.74
C ASP A 307 0.47 9.09 -4.99
N ALA A 308 -0.34 10.14 -4.80
CA ALA A 308 -0.90 10.92 -5.91
C ALA A 308 0.20 11.59 -6.76
N PHE A 309 1.20 12.20 -6.15
CA PHE A 309 2.34 12.79 -6.87
C PHE A 309 3.18 11.71 -7.57
N SER A 310 3.41 10.57 -6.91
CA SER A 310 4.14 9.43 -7.48
C SER A 310 3.43 8.87 -8.72
N ASN A 311 2.13 8.61 -8.63
CA ASN A 311 1.33 8.09 -9.74
C ASN A 311 1.29 9.05 -10.95
N ASN A 312 1.30 10.35 -10.69
CA ASN A 312 1.36 11.39 -11.72
C ASN A 312 2.80 11.74 -12.14
N ARG A 313 3.82 11.07 -11.62
CA ARG A 313 5.25 11.32 -11.86
C ARG A 313 5.67 12.77 -11.59
N ASP A 314 5.04 13.42 -10.62
CA ASP A 314 5.33 14.81 -10.24
C ASP A 314 6.51 14.87 -9.25
N LYS A 315 7.71 14.68 -9.78
CA LYS A 315 8.97 14.70 -9.01
C LYS A 315 9.18 16.02 -8.27
N GLY A 316 8.80 17.14 -8.87
CA GLY A 316 9.00 18.46 -8.28
C GLY A 316 8.21 18.64 -7.00
N ARG A 317 6.95 18.19 -6.97
CA ARG A 317 6.12 18.26 -5.76
C ARG A 317 6.47 17.18 -4.74
N LEU A 318 6.85 15.98 -5.20
CA LEU A 318 7.43 14.97 -4.30
C LEU A 318 8.65 15.51 -3.57
N LEU A 319 9.60 16.10 -4.30
CA LEU A 319 10.78 16.71 -3.71
C LEU A 319 10.44 17.81 -2.71
N THR A 320 9.47 18.67 -3.06
CA THR A 320 9.03 19.76 -2.18
C THR A 320 8.40 19.23 -0.89
N ALA A 321 7.52 18.24 -1.01
CA ALA A 321 6.85 17.61 0.13
C ALA A 321 7.85 16.94 1.08
N VAL A 322 8.78 16.17 0.53
CA VAL A 322 9.76 15.40 1.31
C VAL A 322 10.78 16.29 2.04
N ARG A 323 11.21 17.41 1.45
CA ARG A 323 12.14 18.35 2.08
C ARG A 323 11.59 18.99 3.34
N GLY A 324 10.28 19.24 3.38
CA GLY A 324 9.60 19.83 4.55
C GLY A 324 9.12 18.81 5.58
N GLU A 325 9.18 17.52 5.27
CA GLU A 325 8.60 16.47 6.12
C GLU A 325 9.53 16.14 7.30
N LYS A 326 8.93 16.01 8.50
CA LYS A 326 9.63 15.66 9.73
C LYS A 326 9.43 14.20 10.13
N ASP A 327 8.33 13.59 9.70
CA ASP A 327 8.05 12.19 9.95
C ASP A 327 8.93 11.31 9.06
N LEU A 328 9.80 10.51 9.70
CA LEU A 328 10.76 9.64 8.99
C LEU A 328 10.07 8.63 8.08
N THR A 329 8.93 8.08 8.49
CA THR A 329 8.18 7.09 7.70
C THR A 329 7.63 7.70 6.40
N LEU A 330 7.11 8.93 6.48
CA LEU A 330 6.63 9.67 5.31
C LEU A 330 7.79 10.12 4.41
N ARG A 331 8.92 10.53 5.00
CA ARG A 331 10.14 10.84 4.23
C ARG A 331 10.64 9.62 3.46
N GLU A 332 10.76 8.48 4.11
CA GLU A 332 11.16 7.22 3.48
C GLU A 332 10.21 6.81 2.36
N GLN A 333 8.89 6.98 2.55
CA GLN A 333 7.93 6.76 1.47
C GLN A 333 8.22 7.70 0.30
N GLY A 334 8.34 9.00 0.55
CA GLY A 334 8.63 9.98 -0.51
C GLY A 334 9.95 9.70 -1.23
N PHE A 335 10.98 9.22 -0.54
CA PHE A 335 12.23 8.79 -1.18
C PHE A 335 12.00 7.59 -2.11
N ARG A 336 11.28 6.55 -1.66
CA ARG A 336 10.91 5.40 -2.50
C ARG A 336 10.08 5.84 -3.71
N ASP A 337 9.17 6.79 -3.52
CA ASP A 337 8.33 7.33 -4.58
C ASP A 337 9.15 8.10 -5.62
N LEU A 338 10.13 8.90 -5.19
CA LEU A 338 11.10 9.52 -6.07
C LEU A 338 11.92 8.47 -6.85
N GLY A 339 12.38 7.42 -6.19
CA GLY A 339 13.09 6.32 -6.84
C GLY A 339 12.27 5.64 -7.93
N ARG A 340 10.98 5.35 -7.67
CA ARG A 340 10.04 4.75 -8.62
C ARG A 340 9.69 5.66 -9.80
N THR A 341 9.76 6.96 -9.62
CA THR A 341 9.43 7.96 -10.64
C THR A 341 10.65 8.46 -11.41
N ASP A 342 11.77 7.75 -11.34
CA ASP A 342 13.03 8.15 -11.97
C ASP A 342 13.59 9.47 -11.43
N GLY A 343 13.43 9.70 -10.14
CA GLY A 343 13.86 10.89 -9.40
C GLY A 343 15.29 10.77 -8.82
N GLN A 344 16.23 10.14 -9.54
CA GLN A 344 17.60 9.97 -9.07
C GLN A 344 18.35 11.30 -8.82
N PRO A 345 18.21 12.32 -9.69
CA PRO A 345 18.81 13.64 -9.41
C PRO A 345 18.26 14.27 -8.13
N GLU A 346 16.94 14.15 -7.90
CA GLU A 346 16.27 14.67 -6.70
C GLU A 346 16.74 13.95 -5.43
N LEU A 347 16.85 12.60 -5.48
CA LEU A 347 17.40 11.82 -4.38
C LEU A 347 18.85 12.22 -4.06
N TRP A 348 19.67 12.46 -5.08
CA TRP A 348 21.04 12.94 -4.87
C TRP A 348 21.08 14.30 -4.20
N GLN A 349 20.22 15.25 -4.59
CA GLN A 349 20.10 16.55 -3.91
C GLN A 349 19.69 16.39 -2.45
N ILE A 350 18.79 15.47 -2.14
CA ILE A 350 18.38 15.19 -0.77
C ILE A 350 19.57 14.60 0.00
N TYR A 351 20.29 13.63 -0.56
CA TYR A 351 21.47 13.02 0.07
C TYR A 351 22.52 14.06 0.47
N GLN A 352 22.82 15.00 -0.42
CA GLN A 352 23.80 16.06 -0.18
C GLN A 352 23.38 17.02 0.95
N GLY A 353 22.09 17.23 1.13
CA GLY A 353 21.54 18.06 2.21
C GLY A 353 21.24 17.31 3.52
N GLU A 354 21.32 15.98 3.51
CA GLU A 354 20.96 15.16 4.67
C GLU A 354 22.11 15.13 5.68
N THR A 355 21.79 15.44 6.95
CA THR A 355 22.78 15.55 8.03
C THR A 355 22.85 14.31 8.91
N THR A 356 21.82 13.46 8.88
CA THR A 356 21.73 12.26 9.70
C THR A 356 22.11 11.01 8.94
N SER A 357 22.77 10.06 9.58
CA SER A 357 23.12 8.77 8.98
C SER A 357 21.89 7.98 8.57
N ASP A 358 20.84 7.96 9.40
CA ASP A 358 19.60 7.26 9.12
C ASP A 358 18.88 7.85 7.89
N GLY A 359 18.84 9.19 7.78
CA GLY A 359 18.29 9.88 6.61
C GLY A 359 19.08 9.56 5.34
N LYS A 360 20.42 9.58 5.38
CA LYS A 360 21.28 9.18 4.25
C LYS A 360 21.03 7.73 3.83
N ILE A 361 20.95 6.81 4.80
CA ILE A 361 20.66 5.39 4.57
C ILE A 361 19.30 5.22 3.90
N ALA A 362 18.27 5.96 4.34
CA ALA A 362 16.95 5.94 3.74
C ALA A 362 16.95 6.40 2.28
N VAL A 363 17.72 7.44 1.95
CA VAL A 363 17.90 7.89 0.56
C VAL A 363 18.62 6.83 -0.28
N LEU A 364 19.70 6.23 0.24
CA LEU A 364 20.43 5.16 -0.45
C LEU A 364 19.53 3.94 -0.74
N ASN A 365 18.64 3.58 0.20
CA ASN A 365 17.63 2.54 -0.02
C ASN A 365 16.70 2.87 -1.20
N ALA A 366 16.33 4.13 -1.38
CA ALA A 366 15.49 4.56 -2.50
C ALA A 366 16.25 4.60 -3.83
N MET A 367 17.56 4.71 -3.80
CA MET A 367 18.43 4.66 -5.00
C MET A 367 18.71 3.23 -5.47
N TYR A 368 18.21 2.21 -4.77
CA TYR A 368 18.52 0.79 -4.98
C TYR A 368 18.31 0.30 -6.42
N GLN A 369 17.19 0.61 -7.05
CA GLN A 369 16.83 0.01 -8.35
C GLN A 369 17.50 0.67 -9.55
N ASN A 370 17.71 1.99 -9.50
CA ASN A 370 18.21 2.80 -10.63
C ASN A 370 19.32 3.77 -10.19
N GLY A 371 20.01 3.46 -9.10
CA GLY A 371 21.04 4.33 -8.54
C GLY A 371 22.21 4.52 -9.51
N ASN A 372 22.68 5.74 -9.63
CA ASN A 372 23.89 6.05 -10.37
C ASN A 372 25.10 5.41 -9.67
N LEU A 373 25.72 4.40 -10.30
CA LEU A 373 26.84 3.65 -9.73
C LEU A 373 28.02 4.55 -9.32
N ASP A 374 28.29 5.61 -10.09
CA ASP A 374 29.38 6.55 -9.77
C ASP A 374 29.10 7.29 -8.47
N LYS A 375 27.88 7.77 -8.27
CA LYS A 375 27.44 8.44 -7.05
C LYS A 375 27.46 7.52 -5.83
N LEU A 376 26.96 6.30 -5.99
CA LEU A 376 27.01 5.29 -4.93
C LEU A 376 28.45 4.92 -4.57
N THR A 377 29.33 4.80 -5.57
CA THR A 377 30.76 4.53 -5.37
C THR A 377 31.46 5.71 -4.67
N GLU A 378 31.10 6.94 -5.02
CA GLU A 378 31.56 8.15 -4.33
C GLU A 378 31.20 8.10 -2.84
N VAL A 379 29.93 7.81 -2.51
CA VAL A 379 29.43 7.66 -1.13
C VAL A 379 30.20 6.55 -0.39
N ALA A 380 30.33 5.38 -1.02
CA ALA A 380 31.04 4.24 -0.42
C ALA A 380 32.51 4.53 -0.09
N ARG A 381 33.12 5.49 -0.79
CA ARG A 381 34.52 5.90 -0.55
C ARG A 381 34.67 7.03 0.44
N THR A 382 33.73 7.99 0.46
CA THR A 382 33.98 9.31 1.05
C THR A 382 33.09 9.68 2.22
N ASP A 383 31.95 8.99 2.42
CA ASP A 383 31.10 9.33 3.55
C ASP A 383 31.81 9.04 4.88
N LYS A 384 31.69 9.97 5.82
CA LYS A 384 32.35 9.87 7.10
C LYS A 384 31.84 8.75 7.99
N ASP A 385 30.55 8.38 7.83
CA ASP A 385 29.92 7.35 8.63
C ASP A 385 30.10 5.97 7.99
N PRO A 386 30.74 5.00 8.67
CA PRO A 386 30.91 3.64 8.17
C PRO A 386 29.60 2.96 7.84
N LYS A 387 28.49 3.23 8.57
CA LYS A 387 27.16 2.66 8.29
C LYS A 387 26.62 3.14 6.96
N VAL A 388 26.86 4.40 6.60
CA VAL A 388 26.44 4.96 5.32
C VAL A 388 27.27 4.38 4.18
N ARG A 389 28.60 4.23 4.38
CA ARG A 389 29.48 3.57 3.41
C ARG A 389 29.08 2.10 3.20
N GLN A 390 28.82 1.37 4.30
CA GLN A 390 28.33 -0.01 4.26
C GLN A 390 27.04 -0.09 3.43
N LYS A 391 26.07 0.78 3.68
CA LYS A 391 24.81 0.81 2.95
C LYS A 391 25.00 1.09 1.46
N ALA A 392 25.87 2.02 1.11
CA ALA A 392 26.19 2.30 -0.28
C ALA A 392 26.76 1.03 -0.99
N ILE A 393 27.64 0.28 -0.31
CA ILE A 393 28.19 -0.97 -0.81
C ILE A 393 27.12 -2.05 -1.00
N GLU A 394 26.18 -2.19 -0.05
CA GLU A 394 25.04 -3.10 -0.16
C GLU A 394 24.19 -2.76 -1.39
N VAL A 395 23.88 -1.48 -1.58
CA VAL A 395 23.10 -1.00 -2.74
C VAL A 395 23.87 -1.24 -4.05
N ILE A 396 25.15 -0.96 -4.10
CA ILE A 396 26.02 -1.25 -5.26
C ILE A 396 25.99 -2.75 -5.58
N ALA A 397 26.22 -3.60 -4.58
CA ALA A 397 26.35 -5.04 -4.77
C ALA A 397 25.06 -5.73 -5.21
N SER A 398 23.90 -5.13 -4.90
CA SER A 398 22.57 -5.68 -5.20
C SER A 398 22.00 -5.23 -6.55
N GLN A 399 22.66 -4.35 -7.31
CA GLN A 399 22.20 -3.93 -8.63
C GLN A 399 22.24 -5.11 -9.62
N GLU A 400 21.10 -5.40 -10.27
CA GLU A 400 20.92 -6.54 -11.19
C GLU A 400 21.81 -6.49 -12.42
N SER A 401 22.22 -5.29 -12.88
CA SER A 401 23.12 -5.09 -14.02
C SER A 401 24.56 -5.55 -13.79
N GLY A 402 24.85 -6.15 -12.61
CA GLY A 402 26.14 -6.74 -12.30
C GLY A 402 27.22 -5.69 -12.06
N THR A 403 27.32 -5.18 -10.85
CA THR A 403 28.48 -4.37 -10.45
C THR A 403 29.77 -5.16 -10.73
N PRO A 404 30.73 -4.62 -11.46
CA PRO A 404 31.99 -5.29 -11.68
C PRO A 404 32.64 -5.64 -10.34
N SER A 405 33.13 -6.85 -10.17
CA SER A 405 33.88 -7.26 -8.96
C SER A 405 35.04 -6.32 -8.68
N ALA A 406 35.65 -5.75 -9.74
CA ALA A 406 36.69 -4.75 -9.65
C ALA A 406 36.30 -3.52 -8.83
N THR A 407 35.04 -3.08 -8.91
CA THR A 407 34.56 -1.94 -8.09
C THR A 407 34.59 -2.29 -6.61
N LEU A 408 34.09 -3.46 -6.22
CA LEU A 408 34.11 -3.91 -4.82
C LEU A 408 35.54 -4.13 -4.32
N VAL A 409 36.44 -4.72 -5.13
CA VAL A 409 37.87 -4.86 -4.79
C VAL A 409 38.52 -3.50 -4.58
N SER A 410 38.21 -2.52 -5.45
CA SER A 410 38.74 -1.16 -5.30
C SER A 410 38.23 -0.46 -4.02
N LEU A 411 36.94 -0.67 -3.68
CA LEU A 411 36.37 -0.16 -2.43
C LEU A 411 37.02 -0.81 -1.20
N TYR A 412 37.23 -2.13 -1.24
CA TYR A 412 37.91 -2.87 -0.18
C TYR A 412 39.31 -2.32 0.12
N SER A 413 40.09 -2.05 -0.93
CA SER A 413 41.47 -1.58 -0.80
C SER A 413 41.57 -0.19 -0.15
N GLY A 414 40.55 0.64 -0.30
CA GLY A 414 40.50 1.99 0.30
C GLY A 414 39.85 2.07 1.68
N GLU A 415 39.14 0.99 2.10
CA GLU A 415 38.38 0.97 3.34
C GLU A 415 39.24 0.62 4.54
N GLN A 416 38.94 1.28 5.70
CA GLN A 416 39.65 1.05 6.98
C GLN A 416 38.74 0.37 8.03
N ASP A 417 37.43 0.53 7.91
CA ASP A 417 36.47 -0.06 8.85
C ASP A 417 36.30 -1.56 8.61
N GLU A 418 36.49 -2.35 9.68
CA GLU A 418 36.42 -3.81 9.63
C GLU A 418 35.04 -4.30 9.25
N HIS A 419 33.94 -3.65 9.72
CA HIS A 419 32.58 -4.06 9.40
C HIS A 419 32.24 -3.80 7.93
N VAL A 420 32.69 -2.67 7.39
CA VAL A 420 32.52 -2.33 5.98
C VAL A 420 33.30 -3.30 5.09
N LYS A 421 34.57 -3.61 5.46
CA LYS A 421 35.36 -4.63 4.77
C LYS A 421 34.67 -6.01 4.76
N ASN A 422 34.12 -6.41 5.91
CA ASN A 422 33.38 -7.67 6.03
C ASN A 422 32.16 -7.71 5.10
N THR A 423 31.42 -6.60 4.97
CA THR A 423 30.30 -6.50 4.02
C THR A 423 30.76 -6.73 2.57
N ILE A 424 31.89 -6.15 2.18
CA ILE A 424 32.45 -6.36 0.82
C ILE A 424 32.83 -7.84 0.61
N ILE A 425 33.49 -8.48 1.59
CA ILE A 425 33.85 -9.90 1.55
C ILE A 425 32.60 -10.76 1.35
N ASP A 426 31.53 -10.51 2.11
CA ASP A 426 30.28 -11.25 2.03
C ASP A 426 29.64 -11.11 0.63
N HIS A 427 29.60 -9.92 0.07
CA HIS A 427 29.08 -9.68 -1.28
C HIS A 427 29.95 -10.30 -2.39
N LEU A 428 31.29 -10.27 -2.26
CA LEU A 428 32.18 -10.93 -3.22
C LEU A 428 32.02 -12.45 -3.16
N SER A 429 31.82 -13.04 -1.97
CA SER A 429 31.64 -14.48 -1.78
C SER A 429 30.28 -15.01 -2.19
N ALA A 430 29.24 -14.17 -2.17
CA ALA A 430 27.84 -14.54 -2.50
C ALA A 430 27.56 -14.56 -4.02
N ARG A 431 28.51 -14.21 -4.88
CA ARG A 431 28.28 -14.09 -6.33
C ARG A 431 28.03 -15.44 -6.99
N ARG A 432 26.94 -15.52 -7.74
CA ARG A 432 26.46 -16.76 -8.38
C ARG A 432 27.27 -17.22 -9.59
N ASN A 433 28.14 -16.39 -10.15
CA ASN A 433 28.94 -16.71 -11.35
C ASN A 433 30.13 -17.62 -11.08
N GLY A 434 30.38 -18.04 -9.82
CA GLY A 434 31.49 -18.90 -9.44
C GLY A 434 32.89 -18.26 -9.55
N ASP A 435 32.98 -16.97 -9.91
CA ASP A 435 34.25 -16.27 -10.02
C ASP A 435 34.74 -15.81 -8.62
N CYS A 436 35.67 -16.59 -8.07
CA CYS A 436 36.30 -16.27 -6.79
C CYS A 436 37.64 -15.50 -6.93
N LYS A 437 38.13 -15.24 -8.15
CA LYS A 437 39.39 -14.51 -8.34
C LYS A 437 39.46 -13.18 -7.63
N PRO A 438 38.42 -12.33 -7.69
CA PRO A 438 38.40 -11.05 -6.92
C PRO A 438 38.59 -11.25 -5.42
N LEU A 439 38.01 -12.32 -4.85
CA LEU A 439 38.15 -12.65 -3.44
C LEU A 439 39.55 -13.15 -3.10
N VAL A 440 40.18 -13.93 -4.00
CA VAL A 440 41.58 -14.36 -3.88
C VAL A 440 42.53 -13.16 -3.94
N ASP A 441 42.29 -12.21 -4.84
CA ASP A 441 43.12 -10.98 -4.94
C ASP A 441 43.05 -10.15 -3.65
N VAL A 442 41.85 -10.01 -3.08
CA VAL A 442 41.67 -9.39 -1.76
C VAL A 442 42.43 -10.17 -0.69
N ALA A 443 42.33 -11.49 -0.65
CA ALA A 443 42.98 -12.34 0.36
C ALA A 443 44.51 -12.27 0.30
N ARG A 444 45.09 -12.12 -0.90
CA ARG A 444 46.54 -11.94 -1.09
C ARG A 444 47.04 -10.60 -0.59
N SER A 445 46.25 -9.55 -0.75
CA SER A 445 46.62 -8.18 -0.39
C SER A 445 46.31 -7.83 1.08
N GLU A 446 45.44 -8.58 1.77
CA GLU A 446 45.02 -8.29 3.14
C GLU A 446 46.12 -8.60 4.13
N LYS A 447 46.36 -7.61 5.05
CA LYS A 447 47.37 -7.69 6.10
C LYS A 447 46.79 -8.00 7.47
N ASP A 448 45.53 -7.63 7.70
CA ASP A 448 44.86 -7.94 8.95
C ASP A 448 44.56 -9.45 9.02
N ILE A 449 45.05 -10.09 10.10
CA ILE A 449 45.00 -11.53 10.26
C ILE A 449 43.55 -12.06 10.41
N LYS A 450 42.67 -11.29 11.05
CA LYS A 450 41.27 -11.68 11.25
C LYS A 450 40.52 -11.66 9.94
N LEU A 451 40.65 -10.58 9.16
CA LEU A 451 40.06 -10.46 7.84
C LEU A 451 40.63 -11.51 6.88
N LYS A 452 41.92 -11.78 6.97
CA LYS A 452 42.55 -12.82 6.16
C LYS A 452 42.02 -14.23 6.49
N MET A 453 41.85 -14.54 7.77
CA MET A 453 41.22 -15.80 8.21
C MET A 453 39.80 -15.93 7.67
N ARG A 454 38.99 -14.87 7.74
CA ARG A 454 37.63 -14.85 7.18
C ARG A 454 37.63 -15.08 5.65
N LEU A 455 38.54 -14.44 4.93
CA LEU A 455 38.69 -14.64 3.49
C LEU A 455 39.07 -16.12 3.14
N VAL A 456 39.98 -16.69 3.90
CA VAL A 456 40.37 -18.13 3.75
C VAL A 456 39.18 -19.02 4.05
N GLU A 457 38.39 -18.75 5.08
CA GLU A 457 37.18 -19.49 5.40
C GLU A 457 36.15 -19.42 4.24
N ARG A 458 35.88 -18.22 3.70
CA ARG A 458 34.98 -18.06 2.56
C ARG A 458 35.49 -18.82 1.31
N LEU A 459 36.78 -18.70 1.00
CA LEU A 459 37.41 -19.38 -0.14
C LEU A 459 37.39 -20.91 0.02
N SER A 460 37.52 -21.43 1.25
CA SER A 460 37.42 -22.87 1.54
C SER A 460 36.06 -23.44 1.12
N GLY A 461 34.98 -22.66 1.32
CA GLY A 461 33.63 -23.03 0.86
C GLY A 461 33.47 -23.01 -0.67
N MET A 462 34.39 -22.36 -1.41
CA MET A 462 34.30 -22.17 -2.88
C MET A 462 35.20 -23.12 -3.67
N THR A 463 35.98 -23.98 -3.05
CA THR A 463 36.96 -24.88 -3.72
C THR A 463 36.35 -25.81 -4.77
N ARG A 464 35.09 -26.24 -4.57
CA ARG A 464 34.37 -27.10 -5.52
C ARG A 464 33.92 -26.37 -6.79
N SER A 465 33.79 -25.06 -6.75
CA SER A 465 33.25 -24.22 -7.83
C SER A 465 34.28 -23.30 -8.46
N CYS A 466 35.42 -23.08 -7.80
CA CYS A 466 36.45 -22.16 -8.28
C CYS A 466 37.87 -22.67 -8.02
N GLN A 467 38.60 -22.99 -9.10
CA GLN A 467 39.96 -23.51 -9.04
C GLN A 467 40.93 -22.53 -8.36
N ALA A 468 40.80 -21.22 -8.60
CA ALA A 468 41.67 -20.21 -7.98
C ALA A 468 41.60 -20.20 -6.43
N ALA A 469 40.49 -20.60 -5.84
CA ALA A 469 40.38 -20.80 -4.40
C ALA A 469 41.22 -21.97 -3.92
N THR A 470 41.17 -23.12 -4.65
CA THR A 470 41.98 -24.30 -4.36
C THR A 470 43.46 -23.97 -4.45
N ASP A 471 43.91 -23.33 -5.54
CA ASP A 471 45.28 -22.93 -5.75
C ASP A 471 45.80 -22.01 -4.63
N TYR A 472 45.02 -21.04 -4.22
CA TYR A 472 45.39 -20.15 -3.14
C TYR A 472 45.52 -20.86 -1.78
N LEU A 473 44.63 -21.81 -1.47
CA LEU A 473 44.72 -22.57 -0.22
C LEU A 473 45.94 -23.50 -0.22
N GLN A 474 46.28 -24.10 -1.38
CA GLN A 474 47.53 -24.89 -1.54
C GLN A 474 48.78 -23.99 -1.36
N GLU A 475 48.75 -22.76 -1.89
CA GLU A 475 49.83 -21.80 -1.70
C GLU A 475 50.04 -21.50 -0.20
N ILE A 476 48.98 -21.34 0.59
CA ILE A 476 49.08 -21.12 2.04
C ILE A 476 49.71 -22.31 2.75
N LEU A 477 49.37 -23.55 2.37
CA LEU A 477 49.88 -24.76 3.00
C LEU A 477 51.34 -25.08 2.61
N SER A 478 51.84 -24.49 1.53
CA SER A 478 53.21 -24.71 1.03
C SER A 478 54.23 -23.70 1.59
N ARG A 479 53.76 -22.64 2.27
CA ARG A 479 54.59 -21.67 2.98
C ARG A 479 54.97 -22.13 4.38
#